data_e605f08d76bef0ffcdb4ca33364093c4
#
_entry.id   e605f08d76bef0ffcdb4ca33364093c4
#
_cell.length_a   1.000
_cell.length_b   1.000
_cell.length_c   1.000
_cell.angle_alpha   90.00
_cell.angle_beta   90.00
_cell.angle_gamma   90.00
#
_symmetry.space_group_name_H-M   'P 1'
#
loop_
_entity.id
_entity.type
_entity.pdbx_description
1 polymer ?
#
loop_
_entity_poly.entity_id
_entity_poly.type
_entity_poly.pdbx_seq_one_letter_code
_entity_poly.pdbx_strand_id
1 'polypeptide(L)'
;MNQFYLFRIFVCCFLWSLFFTSPPVAAQQVLPFKNGDKIVFMGNSITDGGHYHSYIWLYYMTHFPGMRIEVANAGIGGDVCRQMLERLDDEVFSKKPSVMTFTFGMNDTGYQNLPPAKADSVYAAKVGESLKYFKLVEAELNKHPEVKKIMLASPPYDETSKIKSTPLLKKNAAILTLMAEQRNAATRNGWGFIDFNAPMLLINQRGQQKDSTFTMESPDRIHPSNDGQMVMAYTFLNAQGLAGQKVAYAVINSKGKKIEKCDNCSLANLATGGDMVSFDYLAHSLPYPLDTIPGGFGKPAKSQADALKLISFTNDYNQEIISVKGLKDTPAYRLEIDNKAVGQWSGTDFAKGINLALITSTPQYQQALAVMQLNEERWAIERRLREYYWLQYSILKPKGLLFNDTESTMDSLQKYAKKDFFVAVTIPTYQKARFKIVRDAWKKEMDLLTDEIYKVNQPTMHHFEITLCN
;
A
#
# COMPACT_ATOMS: atom_id res chain seq x y z
N MET A 1 78.96 34.92 39.02
CA MET A 1 77.63 34.80 39.63
C MET A 1 76.65 35.30 38.60
N ASN A 2 76.08 34.46 37.80
CA ASN A 2 74.85 34.74 37.01
C ASN A 2 74.38 33.42 36.44
N GLN A 3 73.25 32.98 36.92
CA GLN A 3 72.55 31.77 36.42
C GLN A 3 71.78 32.10 35.16
N PHE A 4 72.04 31.38 34.09
CA PHE A 4 71.21 31.42 32.88
C PHE A 4 70.08 30.33 32.97
N TYR A 5 68.86 30.71 33.06
CA TYR A 5 67.67 29.87 32.88
C TYR A 5 67.44 29.64 31.43
N LEU A 6 67.57 28.42 30.97
CA LEU A 6 67.13 27.96 29.62
C LEU A 6 65.64 27.62 29.67
N PHE A 7 64.81 28.42 29.00
CA PHE A 7 63.40 28.20 28.79
C PHE A 7 63.22 27.25 27.59
N ARG A 8 62.85 25.98 27.85
CA ARG A 8 62.46 25.02 26.79
C ARG A 8 61.02 25.25 26.46
N ILE A 9 60.72 25.82 25.25
CA ILE A 9 59.39 25.88 24.69
C ILE A 9 59.03 24.49 24.13
N PHE A 10 58.09 23.79 24.76
CA PHE A 10 57.48 22.60 24.20
C PHE A 10 56.34 23.05 23.28
N VAL A 11 56.55 22.97 21.97
CA VAL A 11 55.50 23.14 20.95
C VAL A 11 54.74 21.79 20.89
N CYS A 12 53.61 21.68 21.57
CA CYS A 12 52.65 20.61 21.37
C CYS A 12 51.88 20.88 20.07
N CYS A 13 52.27 20.21 19.00
CA CYS A 13 51.45 20.11 17.77
C CYS A 13 50.22 19.27 18.11
N PHE A 14 49.10 19.92 18.43
CA PHE A 14 47.78 19.30 18.50
C PHE A 14 47.31 19.10 17.07
N LEU A 15 47.56 17.91 16.49
CA LEU A 15 46.92 17.43 15.30
C LEU A 15 45.44 17.18 15.61
N TRP A 16 44.60 18.16 15.39
CA TRP A 16 43.15 18.00 15.36
C TRP A 16 42.79 17.24 14.10
N SER A 17 42.75 15.92 14.20
CA SER A 17 42.12 15.07 13.21
C SER A 17 40.62 15.40 13.22
N LEU A 18 40.20 16.28 12.31
CA LEU A 18 38.80 16.47 11.94
C LEU A 18 38.28 15.14 11.34
N PHE A 19 37.76 14.27 12.20
CA PHE A 19 36.87 13.24 11.74
C PHE A 19 35.63 13.94 11.21
N PHE A 20 35.59 14.18 9.89
CA PHE A 20 34.35 14.41 9.20
C PHE A 20 33.52 13.12 9.31
N THR A 21 32.76 12.96 10.39
CA THR A 21 31.67 12.02 10.41
C THR A 21 30.63 12.60 9.44
N SER A 22 30.69 12.17 8.19
CA SER A 22 29.59 12.41 7.28
C SER A 22 28.32 11.93 8.01
N PRO A 23 27.27 12.75 8.14
CA PRO A 23 26.04 12.27 8.71
C PRO A 23 25.60 11.02 7.94
N PRO A 24 25.04 10.00 8.60
CA PRO A 24 24.55 8.83 7.88
C PRO A 24 23.59 9.34 6.81
N VAL A 25 23.93 9.09 5.53
CA VAL A 25 23.05 9.45 4.42
C VAL A 25 21.79 8.59 4.61
N ALA A 26 20.74 9.20 5.15
CA ALA A 26 19.44 8.57 5.26
C ALA A 26 18.88 8.36 3.85
N ALA A 27 18.19 7.25 3.63
CA ALA A 27 17.42 7.09 2.39
C ALA A 27 16.49 8.29 2.23
N GLN A 28 16.31 8.76 0.99
CA GLN A 28 15.48 9.93 0.74
C GLN A 28 14.06 9.68 1.25
N GLN A 29 13.47 10.69 1.87
CA GLN A 29 12.08 10.64 2.30
C GLN A 29 11.18 10.32 1.11
N VAL A 30 10.28 9.36 1.28
CA VAL A 30 9.27 9.04 0.26
C VAL A 30 8.20 10.11 0.29
N LEU A 31 8.19 10.98 -0.70
CA LEU A 31 7.23 12.08 -0.78
C LEU A 31 5.84 11.55 -1.19
N PRO A 32 4.76 12.19 -0.75
CA PRO A 32 3.41 11.97 -1.29
C PRO A 32 3.38 12.12 -2.81
N PHE A 33 2.46 11.39 -3.46
CA PHE A 33 2.21 11.57 -4.89
C PHE A 33 1.60 12.93 -5.18
N LYS A 34 1.75 13.38 -6.41
CA LYS A 34 1.26 14.67 -6.89
C LYS A 34 0.18 14.48 -7.94
N ASN A 35 -0.63 15.51 -8.14
CA ASN A 35 -1.61 15.51 -9.22
C ASN A 35 -0.93 15.25 -10.58
N GLY A 36 -1.48 14.32 -11.35
CA GLY A 36 -0.95 13.88 -12.64
C GLY A 36 0.14 12.80 -12.56
N ASP A 37 0.54 12.35 -11.36
CA ASP A 37 1.51 11.26 -11.23
C ASP A 37 0.95 9.95 -11.82
N LYS A 38 1.82 9.27 -12.59
CA LYS A 38 1.62 7.90 -13.07
C LYS A 38 2.58 7.00 -12.32
N ILE A 39 2.03 6.10 -11.52
CA ILE A 39 2.79 5.24 -10.63
C ILE A 39 2.74 3.79 -11.16
N VAL A 40 3.89 3.17 -11.37
CA VAL A 40 3.99 1.77 -11.76
C VAL A 40 4.60 0.96 -10.63
N PHE A 41 3.86 -0.05 -10.15
CA PHE A 41 4.31 -0.98 -9.12
C PHE A 41 4.92 -2.23 -9.78
N MET A 42 6.24 -2.31 -9.79
CA MET A 42 7.02 -3.44 -10.31
C MET A 42 7.32 -4.44 -9.20
N GLY A 43 7.02 -5.73 -9.44
CA GLY A 43 7.24 -6.75 -8.43
C GLY A 43 6.94 -8.17 -8.93
N ASN A 44 6.84 -9.10 -7.96
CA ASN A 44 6.51 -10.51 -8.16
C ASN A 44 5.01 -10.79 -7.87
N SER A 45 4.67 -12.03 -7.46
CA SER A 45 3.30 -12.46 -7.12
C SER A 45 2.62 -11.61 -6.03
N ILE A 46 3.38 -11.08 -5.08
CA ILE A 46 2.86 -10.24 -3.98
C ILE A 46 2.30 -8.92 -4.54
N THR A 47 2.89 -8.40 -5.61
CA THR A 47 2.39 -7.23 -6.35
C THR A 47 1.35 -7.65 -7.38
N ASP A 48 1.64 -8.69 -8.17
CA ASP A 48 0.78 -9.20 -9.23
C ASP A 48 -0.65 -9.49 -8.73
N GLY A 49 -0.78 -10.35 -7.72
CA GLY A 49 -2.06 -10.78 -7.15
C GLY A 49 -2.50 -10.01 -5.91
N GLY A 50 -1.71 -9.01 -5.46
CA GLY A 50 -1.99 -8.26 -4.25
C GLY A 50 -2.81 -7.00 -4.47
N HIS A 51 -3.32 -6.45 -3.36
CA HIS A 51 -4.16 -5.26 -3.35
C HIS A 51 -3.46 -4.01 -2.79
N TYR A 52 -2.27 -4.12 -2.17
CA TYR A 52 -1.69 -2.98 -1.45
C TYR A 52 -1.57 -1.70 -2.30
N HIS A 53 -1.23 -1.81 -3.58
CA HIS A 53 -1.15 -0.65 -4.48
C HIS A 53 -2.54 -0.07 -4.81
N SER A 54 -3.58 -0.92 -4.91
CA SER A 54 -4.98 -0.50 -5.07
C SER A 54 -5.48 0.19 -3.81
N TYR A 55 -5.13 -0.31 -2.62
CA TYR A 55 -5.48 0.30 -1.33
C TYR A 55 -4.79 1.66 -1.13
N ILE A 56 -3.52 1.80 -1.55
CA ILE A 56 -2.84 3.10 -1.58
C ILE A 56 -3.59 4.07 -2.51
N TRP A 57 -3.97 3.61 -3.70
CA TRP A 57 -4.69 4.46 -4.65
C TRP A 57 -6.07 4.87 -4.13
N LEU A 58 -6.81 3.95 -3.50
CA LEU A 58 -8.10 4.24 -2.86
C LEU A 58 -7.96 5.33 -1.79
N TYR A 59 -6.87 5.32 -1.01
CA TYR A 59 -6.59 6.39 -0.06
C TYR A 59 -6.47 7.75 -0.77
N TYR A 60 -5.73 7.82 -1.87
CA TYR A 60 -5.63 9.06 -2.64
C TYR A 60 -6.95 9.48 -3.29
N MET A 61 -7.74 8.54 -3.81
CA MET A 61 -9.07 8.81 -4.37
C MET A 61 -10.03 9.41 -3.36
N THR A 62 -9.94 8.99 -2.09
CA THR A 62 -10.86 9.43 -1.03
C THR A 62 -10.35 10.67 -0.30
N HIS A 63 -9.06 10.73 0.03
CA HIS A 63 -8.50 11.81 0.85
C HIS A 63 -8.08 13.03 0.04
N PHE A 64 -7.81 12.86 -1.25
CA PHE A 64 -7.39 13.94 -2.14
C PHE A 64 -8.25 13.96 -3.42
N PRO A 65 -9.58 14.19 -3.32
CA PRO A 65 -10.49 14.06 -4.46
C PRO A 65 -10.17 15.02 -5.61
N GLY A 66 -9.52 16.14 -5.33
CA GLY A 66 -9.02 17.09 -6.33
C GLY A 66 -7.72 16.67 -7.03
N MET A 67 -7.12 15.55 -6.63
CA MET A 67 -5.85 15.06 -7.15
C MET A 67 -6.06 13.78 -7.97
N ARG A 68 -5.86 13.87 -9.28
CA ARG A 68 -5.91 12.69 -10.15
C ARG A 68 -4.52 12.09 -10.28
N ILE A 69 -4.38 10.81 -9.89
CA ILE A 69 -3.20 9.98 -10.14
C ILE A 69 -3.61 8.70 -10.87
N GLU A 70 -2.66 8.02 -11.49
CA GLU A 70 -2.86 6.73 -12.13
C GLU A 70 -1.92 5.69 -11.51
N VAL A 71 -2.44 4.52 -11.18
CA VAL A 71 -1.65 3.41 -10.64
C VAL A 71 -1.75 2.21 -11.57
N ALA A 72 -0.61 1.63 -11.91
CA ALA A 72 -0.52 0.45 -12.75
C ALA A 72 0.25 -0.67 -12.04
N ASN A 73 -0.28 -1.88 -12.13
CA ASN A 73 0.37 -3.09 -11.66
C ASN A 73 1.29 -3.65 -12.77
N ALA A 74 2.57 -3.82 -12.45
CA ALA A 74 3.57 -4.48 -13.27
C ALA A 74 4.19 -5.70 -12.56
N GLY A 75 3.47 -6.31 -11.61
CA GLY A 75 3.84 -7.56 -10.97
C GLY A 75 3.68 -8.74 -11.91
N ILE A 76 4.56 -9.73 -11.79
CA ILE A 76 4.47 -11.06 -12.45
C ILE A 76 4.77 -12.14 -11.42
N GLY A 77 3.85 -13.08 -11.25
CA GLY A 77 4.01 -14.19 -10.33
C GLY A 77 5.27 -15.02 -10.61
N GLY A 78 6.07 -15.28 -9.57
CA GLY A 78 7.30 -16.07 -9.68
C GLY A 78 8.57 -15.31 -10.08
N ASP A 79 8.47 -14.06 -10.51
CA ASP A 79 9.62 -13.29 -10.97
C ASP A 79 10.71 -13.13 -9.90
N VAL A 80 11.94 -13.27 -10.34
CA VAL A 80 13.18 -12.87 -9.67
C VAL A 80 13.73 -11.60 -10.32
N CYS A 81 14.71 -10.96 -9.68
CA CYS A 81 15.31 -9.71 -10.14
C CYS A 81 15.74 -9.74 -11.62
N ARG A 82 16.32 -10.88 -12.09
CA ARG A 82 16.70 -11.05 -13.49
C ARG A 82 15.53 -10.90 -14.47
N GLN A 83 14.41 -11.58 -14.18
CA GLN A 83 13.23 -11.54 -15.05
C GLN A 83 12.59 -10.15 -15.06
N MET A 84 12.61 -9.45 -13.90
CA MET A 84 12.16 -8.07 -13.82
C MET A 84 13.00 -7.13 -14.71
N LEU A 85 14.34 -7.28 -14.70
CA LEU A 85 15.23 -6.53 -15.60
C LEU A 85 14.82 -6.70 -17.07
N GLU A 86 14.53 -7.94 -17.48
CA GLU A 86 14.21 -8.27 -18.87
C GLU A 86 12.89 -7.69 -19.39
N ARG A 87 12.07 -7.07 -18.53
CA ARG A 87 10.77 -6.49 -18.88
C ARG A 87 10.55 -5.05 -18.37
N LEU A 88 11.62 -4.38 -17.93
CA LEU A 88 11.53 -2.98 -17.46
C LEU A 88 10.98 -2.05 -18.55
N ASP A 89 11.50 -2.17 -19.78
CA ASP A 89 11.05 -1.31 -20.89
C ASP A 89 9.59 -1.56 -21.24
N ASP A 90 9.21 -2.85 -21.42
CA ASP A 90 7.86 -3.22 -21.86
C ASP A 90 6.79 -2.95 -20.80
N GLU A 91 7.11 -3.22 -19.52
CA GLU A 91 6.11 -3.24 -18.46
C GLU A 91 6.15 -1.98 -17.57
N VAL A 92 7.23 -1.21 -17.61
CA VAL A 92 7.37 0.00 -16.79
C VAL A 92 7.54 1.23 -17.67
N PHE A 93 8.65 1.36 -18.39
CA PHE A 93 8.97 2.61 -19.10
C PHE A 93 8.05 2.90 -20.29
N SER A 94 7.52 1.88 -20.96
CA SER A 94 6.47 2.05 -21.99
C SER A 94 5.22 2.78 -21.49
N LYS A 95 4.93 2.70 -20.18
CA LYS A 95 3.79 3.40 -19.55
C LYS A 95 4.11 4.86 -19.21
N LYS A 96 5.36 5.32 -19.43
CA LYS A 96 5.84 6.68 -19.13
C LYS A 96 5.51 7.11 -17.70
N PRO A 97 5.95 6.36 -16.66
CA PRO A 97 5.66 6.68 -15.28
C PRO A 97 6.41 7.95 -14.84
N SER A 98 5.81 8.71 -13.92
CA SER A 98 6.54 9.73 -13.14
C SER A 98 7.17 9.14 -11.87
N VAL A 99 6.58 8.03 -11.38
CA VAL A 99 7.05 7.28 -10.20
C VAL A 99 7.01 5.79 -10.51
N MET A 100 8.02 5.07 -10.10
CA MET A 100 7.97 3.60 -10.06
C MET A 100 8.39 3.05 -8.71
N THR A 101 7.81 1.93 -8.34
CA THR A 101 8.29 1.13 -7.21
C THR A 101 8.94 -0.15 -7.73
N PHE A 102 9.91 -0.68 -7.00
CA PHE A 102 10.60 -1.91 -7.36
C PHE A 102 10.79 -2.79 -6.14
N THR A 103 10.26 -4.02 -6.19
CA THR A 103 10.40 -5.02 -5.13
C THR A 103 10.80 -6.38 -5.67
N PHE A 104 11.77 -7.04 -5.03
CA PHE A 104 12.22 -8.39 -5.31
C PHE A 104 12.76 -9.04 -4.03
N GLY A 105 13.21 -10.29 -4.09
CA GLY A 105 13.86 -10.98 -2.98
C GLY A 105 13.15 -12.26 -2.55
N MET A 106 11.81 -12.28 -2.52
CA MET A 106 11.06 -13.45 -2.07
C MET A 106 11.35 -14.70 -2.93
N ASN A 107 11.32 -14.56 -4.25
CA ASN A 107 11.60 -15.66 -5.18
C ASN A 107 13.10 -15.86 -5.42
N ASP A 108 13.88 -14.81 -5.35
CA ASP A 108 15.33 -14.80 -5.56
C ASP A 108 16.07 -15.74 -4.60
N THR A 109 15.56 -15.87 -3.38
CA THR A 109 16.11 -16.80 -2.38
C THR A 109 15.70 -18.25 -2.62
N GLY A 110 14.74 -18.52 -3.53
CA GLY A 110 14.26 -19.88 -3.87
C GLY A 110 13.41 -20.52 -2.78
N TYR A 111 12.91 -21.75 -3.08
CA TYR A 111 11.94 -22.47 -2.25
C TYR A 111 12.38 -23.91 -1.93
N GLN A 112 13.67 -24.14 -1.81
CA GLN A 112 14.20 -25.47 -1.50
C GLN A 112 14.20 -25.68 0.02
N ASN A 113 13.69 -26.82 0.46
CA ASN A 113 13.86 -27.26 1.84
C ASN A 113 15.30 -27.76 2.01
N LEU A 114 16.15 -26.94 2.64
CA LEU A 114 17.57 -27.19 2.75
C LEU A 114 17.91 -27.74 4.14
N PRO A 115 18.78 -28.78 4.22
CA PRO A 115 19.38 -29.14 5.50
C PRO A 115 20.10 -27.93 6.11
N PRO A 116 20.06 -27.73 7.44
CA PRO A 116 20.67 -26.54 8.10
C PRO A 116 22.13 -26.32 7.70
N ALA A 117 22.93 -27.39 7.55
CA ALA A 117 24.34 -27.31 7.17
C ALA A 117 24.59 -26.78 5.74
N LYS A 118 23.59 -26.85 4.86
CA LYS A 118 23.69 -26.38 3.46
C LYS A 118 22.96 -25.06 3.23
N ALA A 119 22.09 -24.64 4.14
CA ALA A 119 21.23 -23.48 3.95
C ALA A 119 22.05 -22.20 3.71
N ASP A 120 23.07 -21.95 4.52
CA ASP A 120 23.87 -20.73 4.41
C ASP A 120 24.58 -20.60 3.06
N SER A 121 25.24 -21.68 2.58
CA SER A 121 25.96 -21.66 1.32
C SER A 121 25.03 -21.52 0.11
N VAL A 122 23.87 -22.20 0.13
CA VAL A 122 22.89 -22.12 -0.96
C VAL A 122 22.25 -20.74 -1.00
N TYR A 123 21.83 -20.19 0.16
CA TYR A 123 21.27 -18.84 0.19
C TYR A 123 22.31 -17.79 -0.18
N ALA A 124 23.56 -17.90 0.25
CA ALA A 124 24.62 -16.99 -0.16
C ALA A 124 24.84 -16.99 -1.68
N ALA A 125 24.82 -18.15 -2.32
CA ALA A 125 24.93 -18.26 -3.78
C ALA A 125 23.73 -17.59 -4.49
N LYS A 126 22.49 -17.86 -4.04
CA LYS A 126 21.27 -17.24 -4.60
C LYS A 126 21.23 -15.73 -4.40
N VAL A 127 21.59 -15.25 -3.23
CA VAL A 127 21.72 -13.82 -2.94
C VAL A 127 22.77 -13.20 -3.86
N GLY A 128 23.95 -13.83 -4.01
CA GLY A 128 25.01 -13.35 -4.91
C GLY A 128 24.55 -13.25 -6.36
N GLU A 129 23.81 -14.25 -6.86
CA GLU A 129 23.21 -14.21 -8.19
C GLU A 129 22.20 -13.06 -8.33
N SER A 130 21.26 -12.92 -7.40
CA SER A 130 20.27 -11.86 -7.42
C SER A 130 20.92 -10.47 -7.39
N LEU A 131 21.91 -10.25 -6.53
CA LEU A 131 22.64 -8.98 -6.43
C LEU A 131 23.42 -8.64 -7.71
N LYS A 132 23.91 -9.64 -8.44
CA LYS A 132 24.50 -9.43 -9.76
C LYS A 132 23.49 -8.80 -10.73
N TYR A 133 22.27 -9.33 -10.77
CA TYR A 133 21.22 -8.78 -11.63
C TYR A 133 20.69 -7.45 -11.09
N PHE A 134 20.62 -7.27 -9.78
CA PHE A 134 20.20 -6.00 -9.20
C PHE A 134 21.12 -4.84 -9.56
N LYS A 135 22.45 -5.06 -9.67
CA LYS A 135 23.38 -4.05 -10.20
C LYS A 135 23.04 -3.64 -11.63
N LEU A 136 22.59 -4.57 -12.46
CA LEU A 136 22.15 -4.26 -13.83
C LEU A 136 20.83 -3.49 -13.82
N VAL A 137 19.88 -3.87 -12.95
CA VAL A 137 18.64 -3.11 -12.72
C VAL A 137 18.97 -1.69 -12.29
N GLU A 138 19.86 -1.51 -11.31
CA GLU A 138 20.28 -0.20 -10.84
C GLU A 138 20.86 0.67 -11.95
N ALA A 139 21.71 0.08 -12.80
CA ALA A 139 22.28 0.76 -13.96
C ALA A 139 21.19 1.16 -14.97
N GLU A 140 20.19 0.30 -15.21
CA GLU A 140 19.08 0.61 -16.10
C GLU A 140 18.19 1.72 -15.54
N LEU A 141 17.82 1.63 -14.27
CA LEU A 141 17.01 2.66 -13.60
C LEU A 141 17.68 4.03 -13.61
N ASN A 142 19.02 4.11 -13.56
CA ASN A 142 19.76 5.36 -13.60
C ASN A 142 19.76 6.02 -14.99
N LYS A 143 19.39 5.31 -16.06
CA LYS A 143 19.18 5.91 -17.39
C LYS A 143 17.89 6.74 -17.48
N HIS A 144 17.00 6.61 -16.51
CA HIS A 144 15.70 7.29 -16.46
C HIS A 144 15.61 8.27 -15.28
N PRO A 145 16.43 9.34 -15.24
CA PRO A 145 16.46 10.28 -14.09
C PRO A 145 15.14 11.03 -13.90
N GLU A 146 14.31 11.13 -14.93
CA GLU A 146 12.98 11.75 -14.91
C GLU A 146 11.96 10.97 -14.07
N VAL A 147 12.16 9.67 -13.90
CA VAL A 147 11.28 8.79 -13.11
C VAL A 147 11.77 8.73 -11.68
N LYS A 148 10.92 9.03 -10.70
CA LYS A 148 11.22 8.80 -9.27
C LYS A 148 11.17 7.31 -8.96
N LYS A 149 12.17 6.78 -8.26
CA LYS A 149 12.24 5.38 -7.86
C LYS A 149 12.01 5.23 -6.36
N ILE A 150 11.23 4.22 -5.98
CA ILE A 150 11.02 3.82 -4.59
C ILE A 150 11.32 2.32 -4.50
N MET A 151 12.37 1.95 -3.78
CA MET A 151 12.67 0.56 -3.48
C MET A 151 11.75 0.08 -2.35
N LEU A 152 11.09 -1.04 -2.55
CA LEU A 152 10.23 -1.68 -1.56
C LEU A 152 10.91 -2.97 -1.09
N ALA A 153 11.25 -3.06 0.18
CA ALA A 153 11.68 -4.33 0.76
C ALA A 153 10.53 -5.34 0.69
N SER A 154 10.85 -6.59 0.36
CA SER A 154 9.86 -7.68 0.38
C SER A 154 9.23 -7.82 1.77
N PRO A 155 7.93 -8.15 1.88
CA PRO A 155 7.37 -8.67 3.13
C PRO A 155 8.20 -9.83 3.67
N PRO A 156 8.10 -10.18 4.96
CA PRO A 156 8.84 -11.31 5.52
C PRO A 156 8.37 -12.63 4.92
N TYR A 157 9.29 -13.59 4.83
CA TYR A 157 8.93 -14.99 4.83
C TYR A 157 8.76 -15.43 6.28
N ASP A 158 7.56 -15.85 6.68
CA ASP A 158 7.30 -16.20 8.07
C ASP A 158 7.82 -17.60 8.41
N GLU A 159 9.01 -17.64 9.04
CA GLU A 159 9.64 -18.89 9.51
C GLU A 159 9.09 -19.37 10.86
N THR A 160 8.42 -18.51 11.60
CA THR A 160 8.18 -18.69 13.04
C THR A 160 6.80 -19.22 13.38
N SER A 161 5.80 -18.98 12.55
CA SER A 161 4.44 -19.49 12.75
C SER A 161 4.40 -21.02 12.79
N LYS A 162 3.55 -21.59 13.64
CA LYS A 162 3.31 -23.04 13.80
C LYS A 162 2.22 -23.59 12.89
N ILE A 163 1.97 -22.94 11.74
CA ILE A 163 1.08 -23.50 10.71
C ILE A 163 1.63 -24.81 10.15
N LYS A 164 0.77 -25.60 9.48
CA LYS A 164 1.12 -26.96 9.02
C LYS A 164 2.27 -27.04 8.01
N SER A 165 2.47 -25.99 7.19
CA SER A 165 3.56 -25.98 6.20
C SER A 165 4.93 -25.92 6.87
N THR A 166 5.88 -26.70 6.37
CA THR A 166 7.26 -26.71 6.86
C THR A 166 7.97 -25.39 6.52
N PRO A 167 8.56 -24.67 7.48
CA PRO A 167 9.29 -23.44 7.21
C PRO A 167 10.61 -23.70 6.48
N LEU A 168 10.96 -22.82 5.56
CA LEU A 168 12.27 -22.77 4.91
C LEU A 168 13.21 -21.93 5.80
N LEU A 169 13.97 -22.61 6.66
CA LEU A 169 14.83 -21.94 7.64
C LEU A 169 15.87 -21.05 6.98
N LYS A 170 16.13 -19.88 7.57
CA LYS A 170 17.08 -18.84 7.11
C LYS A 170 16.68 -18.14 5.81
N LYS A 171 15.51 -18.44 5.24
CA LYS A 171 15.03 -17.76 4.05
C LYS A 171 14.80 -16.27 4.28
N ASN A 172 14.19 -15.89 5.42
CA ASN A 172 14.00 -14.47 5.72
C ASN A 172 15.33 -13.75 5.95
N ALA A 173 16.33 -14.40 6.54
CA ALA A 173 17.68 -13.83 6.68
C ALA A 173 18.32 -13.54 5.30
N ALA A 174 18.13 -14.42 4.32
CA ALA A 174 18.59 -14.17 2.95
C ALA A 174 17.84 -12.99 2.29
N ILE A 175 16.53 -12.86 2.51
CA ILE A 175 15.72 -11.71 2.05
C ILE A 175 16.26 -10.42 2.68
N LEU A 176 16.58 -10.42 3.99
CA LEU A 176 17.14 -9.26 4.67
C LEU A 176 18.48 -8.82 4.08
N THR A 177 19.30 -9.77 3.61
CA THR A 177 20.57 -9.44 2.92
C THR A 177 20.31 -8.71 1.60
N LEU A 178 19.33 -9.15 0.80
CA LEU A 178 18.92 -8.45 -0.42
C LEU A 178 18.34 -7.06 -0.10
N MET A 179 17.52 -6.97 0.94
CA MET A 179 16.93 -5.71 1.40
C MET A 179 18.00 -4.69 1.80
N ALA A 180 19.07 -5.13 2.48
CA ALA A 180 20.17 -4.24 2.85
C ALA A 180 20.79 -3.58 1.61
N GLU A 181 20.99 -4.32 0.52
CA GLU A 181 21.52 -3.76 -0.72
C GLU A 181 20.49 -2.89 -1.47
N GLN A 182 19.20 -3.20 -1.42
CA GLN A 182 18.15 -2.30 -1.93
C GLN A 182 18.20 -0.95 -1.20
N ARG A 183 18.36 -0.95 0.13
CA ARG A 183 18.50 0.26 0.94
C ARG A 183 19.78 1.03 0.58
N ASN A 184 20.89 0.34 0.42
CA ASN A 184 22.16 0.95 0.00
C ASN A 184 22.04 1.60 -1.37
N ALA A 185 21.43 0.93 -2.34
CA ALA A 185 21.16 1.47 -3.67
C ALA A 185 20.25 2.72 -3.61
N ALA A 186 19.18 2.65 -2.83
CA ALA A 186 18.30 3.79 -2.62
C ALA A 186 19.08 4.99 -2.05
N THR A 187 19.91 4.76 -1.04
CA THR A 187 20.73 5.81 -0.42
C THR A 187 21.72 6.44 -1.42
N ARG A 188 22.52 5.64 -2.14
CA ARG A 188 23.55 6.19 -3.06
C ARG A 188 22.98 6.88 -4.29
N ASN A 189 21.75 6.52 -4.71
CA ASN A 189 21.09 7.10 -5.88
C ASN A 189 20.03 8.16 -5.52
N GLY A 190 19.80 8.46 -4.25
CA GLY A 190 18.78 9.40 -3.82
C GLY A 190 17.36 8.90 -4.11
N TRP A 191 17.12 7.58 -4.08
CA TRP A 191 15.81 6.96 -4.24
C TRP A 191 15.09 6.81 -2.91
N GLY A 192 13.76 6.70 -2.95
CA GLY A 192 12.97 6.32 -1.78
C GLY A 192 13.20 4.86 -1.39
N PHE A 193 13.04 4.56 -0.10
CA PHE A 193 13.06 3.19 0.41
C PHE A 193 11.96 2.98 1.43
N ILE A 194 11.21 1.89 1.31
CA ILE A 194 10.16 1.48 2.25
C ILE A 194 10.43 0.05 2.70
N ASP A 195 10.47 -0.15 4.00
CA ASP A 195 10.67 -1.45 4.64
C ASP A 195 9.32 -2.07 4.99
N PHE A 196 8.88 -3.08 4.22
CA PHE A 196 7.71 -3.89 4.59
C PHE A 196 8.07 -5.03 5.54
N ASN A 197 9.34 -5.48 5.55
CA ASN A 197 9.73 -6.67 6.29
C ASN A 197 9.64 -6.47 7.81
N ALA A 198 10.34 -5.48 8.33
CA ALA A 198 10.45 -5.31 9.79
C ALA A 198 9.09 -5.05 10.48
N PRO A 199 8.20 -4.13 10.02
CA PRO A 199 6.92 -3.92 10.69
C PRO A 199 6.01 -5.14 10.60
N MET A 200 5.96 -5.86 9.47
CA MET A 200 5.14 -7.06 9.32
C MET A 200 5.67 -8.21 10.17
N LEU A 201 6.99 -8.42 10.23
CA LEU A 201 7.59 -9.41 11.11
C LEU A 201 7.24 -9.16 12.58
N LEU A 202 7.27 -7.90 13.02
CA LEU A 202 6.90 -7.52 14.38
C LEU A 202 5.42 -7.81 14.68
N ILE A 203 4.51 -7.57 13.72
CA ILE A 203 3.09 -7.90 13.86
C ILE A 203 2.91 -9.42 13.98
N ASN A 204 3.57 -10.21 13.11
CA ASN A 204 3.56 -11.67 13.20
C ASN A 204 4.04 -12.16 14.57
N GLN A 205 5.17 -11.66 15.06
CA GLN A 205 5.72 -12.05 16.38
C GLN A 205 4.74 -11.72 17.52
N ARG A 206 4.11 -10.54 17.51
CA ARG A 206 3.11 -10.16 18.53
C ARG A 206 1.85 -11.03 18.45
N GLY A 207 1.39 -11.35 17.25
CA GLY A 207 0.27 -12.27 17.04
C GLY A 207 0.59 -13.66 17.55
N GLN A 208 1.77 -14.18 17.27
CA GLN A 208 2.24 -15.51 17.67
C GLN A 208 2.43 -15.68 19.18
N GLN A 209 2.58 -14.59 19.93
CA GLN A 209 2.54 -14.66 21.41
C GLN A 209 1.17 -15.07 21.96
N LYS A 210 0.09 -14.79 21.21
CA LYS A 210 -1.28 -15.11 21.59
C LYS A 210 -1.79 -16.39 20.91
N ASP A 211 -1.44 -16.55 19.65
CA ASP A 211 -1.77 -17.71 18.82
C ASP A 211 -0.54 -18.10 18.00
N SER A 212 0.13 -19.18 18.36
CA SER A 212 1.37 -19.63 17.71
C SER A 212 1.21 -19.93 16.21
N THR A 213 -0.04 -20.07 15.73
CA THR A 213 -0.34 -20.26 14.29
C THR A 213 -0.62 -18.96 13.55
N PHE A 214 -0.64 -17.82 14.25
CA PHE A 214 -0.87 -16.53 13.62
C PHE A 214 0.19 -16.23 12.55
N THR A 215 -0.25 -15.74 11.42
CA THR A 215 0.60 -15.18 10.36
C THR A 215 -0.25 -14.34 9.40
N MET A 216 0.31 -13.28 8.85
CA MET A 216 -0.31 -12.52 7.76
C MET A 216 -0.07 -13.20 6.39
N GLU A 217 0.90 -14.09 6.29
CA GLU A 217 1.32 -14.80 5.08
C GLU A 217 0.83 -16.26 5.06
N SER A 218 -0.46 -16.46 5.34
CA SER A 218 -1.06 -17.81 5.39
C SER A 218 -1.60 -18.25 4.03
N PRO A 219 -1.56 -19.54 3.70
CA PRO A 219 -0.97 -20.65 4.46
C PRO A 219 0.46 -21.01 4.03
N ASP A 220 1.03 -20.28 3.07
CA ASP A 220 2.30 -20.62 2.40
C ASP A 220 3.52 -19.90 2.98
N ARG A 221 3.33 -19.01 3.96
CA ARG A 221 4.36 -18.18 4.61
C ARG A 221 4.95 -17.09 3.70
N ILE A 222 4.35 -16.83 2.54
CA ILE A 222 4.88 -15.99 1.46
C ILE A 222 3.94 -14.83 1.15
N HIS A 223 2.67 -15.16 0.89
CA HIS A 223 1.72 -14.23 0.33
C HIS A 223 0.83 -13.61 1.43
N PRO A 224 0.97 -12.29 1.68
CA PRO A 224 0.04 -11.61 2.58
C PRO A 224 -1.40 -11.71 2.07
N SER A 225 -2.33 -12.09 2.96
CA SER A 225 -3.77 -11.99 2.68
C SER A 225 -4.23 -10.52 2.72
N ASN A 226 -5.52 -10.24 2.50
CA ASN A 226 -5.99 -8.86 2.36
C ASN A 226 -5.68 -7.98 3.58
N ASP A 227 -5.68 -8.54 4.80
CA ASP A 227 -5.23 -7.83 6.00
C ASP A 227 -3.73 -7.46 5.95
N GLY A 228 -2.87 -8.40 5.52
CA GLY A 228 -1.43 -8.15 5.32
C GLY A 228 -1.17 -7.16 4.18
N GLN A 229 -1.93 -7.22 3.09
CA GLN A 229 -1.88 -6.23 2.00
C GLN A 229 -2.25 -4.82 2.50
N MET A 230 -3.22 -4.72 3.40
CA MET A 230 -3.58 -3.44 4.04
C MET A 230 -2.48 -2.94 4.98
N VAL A 231 -1.79 -3.84 5.69
CA VAL A 231 -0.60 -3.47 6.49
C VAL A 231 0.52 -2.92 5.59
N MET A 232 0.72 -3.48 4.40
CA MET A 232 1.68 -2.94 3.41
C MET A 232 1.26 -1.54 2.95
N ALA A 233 -0.02 -1.34 2.61
CA ALA A 233 -0.54 -0.01 2.23
C ALA A 233 -0.37 1.01 3.35
N TYR A 234 -0.71 0.65 4.58
CA TYR A 234 -0.50 1.48 5.76
C TYR A 234 0.97 1.86 5.97
N THR A 235 1.89 0.91 5.82
CA THR A 235 3.33 1.14 5.93
C THR A 235 3.83 2.10 4.84
N PHE A 236 3.30 1.96 3.63
CA PHE A 236 3.62 2.85 2.51
C PHE A 236 3.16 4.29 2.78
N LEU A 237 1.90 4.48 3.20
CA LEU A 237 1.34 5.79 3.53
C LEU A 237 2.06 6.46 4.71
N ASN A 238 2.46 5.69 5.72
CA ASN A 238 3.31 6.16 6.82
C ASN A 238 4.67 6.67 6.32
N ALA A 239 5.31 5.95 5.41
CA ALA A 239 6.59 6.35 4.83
C ALA A 239 6.46 7.65 4.00
N GLN A 240 5.28 7.94 3.45
CA GLN A 240 4.96 9.20 2.80
C GLN A 240 4.64 10.34 3.77
N GLY A 241 4.59 10.08 5.09
CA GLY A 241 4.28 11.10 6.11
C GLY A 241 2.82 11.57 6.11
N LEU A 242 1.89 10.73 5.63
CA LEU A 242 0.47 11.08 5.51
C LEU A 242 -0.34 10.79 6.78
N ALA A 243 0.25 10.15 7.80
CA ALA A 243 -0.42 9.86 9.05
C ALA A 243 -0.85 11.15 9.79
N GLY A 244 -2.03 11.11 10.40
CA GLY A 244 -2.61 12.23 11.14
C GLY A 244 -3.44 13.19 10.29
N GLN A 245 -3.48 13.03 8.97
CA GLN A 245 -4.41 13.78 8.12
C GLN A 245 -5.84 13.30 8.36
N LYS A 246 -6.71 14.22 8.75
CA LYS A 246 -8.12 13.91 9.00
C LYS A 246 -8.93 14.03 7.73
N VAL A 247 -9.94 13.17 7.59
CA VAL A 247 -11.00 13.35 6.60
C VAL A 247 -11.65 14.72 6.79
N ALA A 248 -12.09 15.00 8.04
CA ALA A 248 -12.55 16.30 8.44
C ALA A 248 -12.63 16.40 9.99
N TYR A 249 -12.61 17.63 10.51
CA TYR A 249 -12.84 17.86 11.93
C TYR A 249 -13.60 19.17 12.14
N ALA A 250 -14.81 19.08 12.69
CA ALA A 250 -15.64 20.22 13.02
C ALA A 250 -15.98 20.29 14.50
N VAL A 251 -15.97 21.49 15.08
CA VAL A 251 -16.41 21.75 16.45
C VAL A 251 -17.45 22.86 16.44
N ILE A 252 -18.64 22.54 16.93
CA ILE A 252 -19.79 23.42 17.04
C ILE A 252 -20.10 23.66 18.52
N ASN A 253 -20.38 24.91 18.89
CA ASN A 253 -20.87 25.26 20.21
C ASN A 253 -22.35 25.68 20.10
N SER A 254 -23.24 24.78 20.52
CA SER A 254 -24.70 25.02 20.41
C SER A 254 -25.20 26.18 21.30
N LYS A 255 -24.67 26.27 22.54
CA LYS A 255 -25.01 27.37 23.45
C LYS A 255 -24.47 28.70 22.97
N GLY A 256 -23.24 28.72 22.47
CA GLY A 256 -22.59 29.93 21.93
C GLY A 256 -23.05 30.26 20.51
N LYS A 257 -23.87 29.42 19.87
CA LYS A 257 -24.39 29.61 18.50
C LYS A 257 -23.27 29.86 17.48
N LYS A 258 -22.16 29.17 17.59
CA LYS A 258 -20.98 29.42 16.74
C LYS A 258 -20.26 28.14 16.33
N ILE A 259 -19.61 28.20 15.19
CA ILE A 259 -18.64 27.23 14.73
C ILE A 259 -17.29 27.58 15.37
N GLU A 260 -16.70 26.68 16.17
CA GLU A 260 -15.42 26.92 16.84
C GLU A 260 -14.23 26.47 16.01
N LYS A 261 -14.42 25.41 15.21
CA LYS A 261 -13.36 24.86 14.34
C LYS A 261 -13.94 24.20 13.11
N CYS A 262 -13.27 24.41 11.97
CA CYS A 262 -13.38 23.62 10.74
C CYS A 262 -11.97 23.29 10.25
N ASP A 263 -11.69 22.03 10.06
CA ASP A 263 -10.43 21.51 9.52
C ASP A 263 -10.77 20.53 8.43
N ASN A 264 -10.35 20.78 7.20
CA ASN A 264 -10.70 20.06 5.98
C ASN A 264 -12.23 19.91 5.75
N CYS A 265 -13.01 20.90 6.17
CA CYS A 265 -14.45 20.95 5.95
C CYS A 265 -14.96 22.39 5.94
N SER A 266 -16.21 22.59 5.47
CA SER A 266 -16.95 23.84 5.53
C SER A 266 -18.31 23.60 6.20
N LEU A 267 -18.73 24.53 7.04
CA LEU A 267 -20.06 24.54 7.65
C LEU A 267 -20.79 25.84 7.34
N ALA A 268 -22.08 25.75 7.07
CA ALA A 268 -22.96 26.85 6.80
C ALA A 268 -24.32 26.68 7.49
N ASN A 269 -25.15 27.73 7.50
CA ASN A 269 -26.54 27.69 7.92
C ASN A 269 -26.75 27.09 9.33
N LEU A 270 -25.81 27.37 10.27
CA LEU A 270 -25.92 26.88 11.64
C LEU A 270 -27.17 27.47 12.33
N ALA A 271 -28.08 26.59 12.69
CA ALA A 271 -29.23 26.93 13.54
C ALA A 271 -29.16 26.13 14.85
N THR A 272 -29.47 26.84 15.96
CA THR A 272 -29.49 26.22 17.28
C THR A 272 -30.70 26.79 18.03
N GLY A 273 -31.54 25.93 18.59
CA GLY A 273 -32.72 26.34 19.33
C GLY A 273 -33.42 25.19 20.02
N GLY A 274 -33.86 25.38 21.26
CA GLY A 274 -34.44 24.31 22.03
C GLY A 274 -33.47 23.15 22.23
N ASP A 275 -33.87 21.98 21.81
CA ASP A 275 -33.09 20.74 21.88
C ASP A 275 -32.64 20.29 20.51
N MET A 276 -32.42 21.22 19.55
CA MET A 276 -32.02 20.97 18.18
C MET A 276 -30.79 21.76 17.78
N VAL A 277 -29.92 21.16 16.97
CA VAL A 277 -28.82 21.78 16.26
C VAL A 277 -28.85 21.31 14.81
N SER A 278 -28.87 22.23 13.86
CA SER A 278 -28.78 21.88 12.43
C SER A 278 -27.77 22.76 11.70
N PHE A 279 -27.17 22.23 10.65
CA PHE A 279 -26.17 22.91 9.82
C PHE A 279 -25.97 22.19 8.49
N ASP A 280 -25.49 22.91 7.50
CA ASP A 280 -25.00 22.32 6.26
C ASP A 280 -23.51 22.06 6.40
N TYR A 281 -23.08 20.87 5.97
CA TYR A 281 -21.72 20.37 6.14
C TYR A 281 -21.16 19.84 4.83
N LEU A 282 -19.94 20.26 4.51
CA LEU A 282 -19.15 19.75 3.39
C LEU A 282 -17.78 19.34 3.91
N ALA A 283 -17.50 18.04 3.98
CA ALA A 283 -16.13 17.55 4.08
C ALA A 283 -15.39 17.78 2.77
N HIS A 284 -14.09 18.09 2.80
CA HIS A 284 -13.29 18.25 1.58
C HIS A 284 -12.60 16.94 1.16
N SER A 285 -12.81 15.88 1.91
CA SER A 285 -12.36 14.50 1.66
C SER A 285 -13.49 13.53 1.96
N LEU A 286 -13.38 12.31 1.45
CA LEU A 286 -14.26 11.19 1.79
C LEU A 286 -13.58 10.28 2.82
N PRO A 287 -14.35 9.58 3.68
CA PRO A 287 -13.80 8.54 4.54
C PRO A 287 -13.21 7.41 3.69
N TYR A 288 -12.23 6.68 4.23
CA TYR A 288 -11.72 5.49 3.60
C TYR A 288 -12.68 4.31 3.84
N PRO A 289 -13.33 3.76 2.83
CA PRO A 289 -14.22 2.62 3.00
C PRO A 289 -13.38 1.35 3.16
N LEU A 290 -13.82 0.46 4.06
CA LEU A 290 -13.11 -0.78 4.35
C LEU A 290 -13.87 -1.97 3.75
N ASP A 291 -13.18 -2.76 2.96
CA ASP A 291 -13.72 -4.03 2.47
C ASP A 291 -13.78 -5.04 3.63
N THR A 292 -14.98 -5.55 3.89
CA THR A 292 -15.24 -6.56 4.92
C THR A 292 -15.34 -7.97 4.35
N ILE A 293 -15.23 -8.13 3.03
CA ILE A 293 -15.33 -9.43 2.36
C ILE A 293 -13.98 -10.14 2.44
N PRO A 294 -13.91 -11.34 3.04
CA PRO A 294 -12.66 -12.09 3.05
C PRO A 294 -12.22 -12.51 1.65
N GLY A 295 -10.95 -12.28 1.33
CA GLY A 295 -10.41 -12.60 0.00
C GLY A 295 -8.87 -12.64 -0.03
N GLY A 296 -8.33 -12.71 -1.23
CA GLY A 296 -6.88 -12.74 -1.45
C GLY A 296 -6.23 -14.10 -1.22
N PHE A 297 -4.92 -14.08 -1.03
CA PHE A 297 -4.14 -15.26 -0.67
C PHE A 297 -4.42 -15.62 0.79
N GLY A 298 -4.85 -16.79 1.09
CA GLY A 298 -4.98 -17.19 2.47
C GLY A 298 -6.13 -18.16 2.74
N LYS A 299 -5.90 -19.04 3.75
CA LYS A 299 -6.95 -19.90 4.29
C LYS A 299 -6.74 -20.04 5.81
N PRO A 300 -7.67 -19.57 6.65
CA PRO A 300 -8.90 -18.87 6.23
C PRO A 300 -8.60 -17.54 5.55
N ALA A 301 -9.41 -17.16 4.57
CA ALA A 301 -9.34 -15.86 3.94
C ALA A 301 -9.63 -14.75 4.96
N LYS A 302 -8.97 -13.60 4.83
CA LYS A 302 -9.16 -12.42 5.68
C LYS A 302 -9.58 -11.22 4.83
N SER A 303 -10.32 -10.31 5.44
CA SER A 303 -10.73 -9.06 4.79
C SER A 303 -9.70 -7.96 5.00
N GLN A 304 -9.81 -6.88 4.22
CA GLN A 304 -9.05 -5.65 4.46
C GLN A 304 -9.34 -5.08 5.87
N ALA A 305 -10.60 -5.12 6.31
CA ALA A 305 -11.02 -4.63 7.62
C ALA A 305 -10.39 -5.38 8.81
N ASP A 306 -9.97 -6.65 8.63
CA ASP A 306 -9.27 -7.40 9.67
C ASP A 306 -7.94 -6.76 10.06
N ALA A 307 -7.33 -5.98 9.17
CA ALA A 307 -6.10 -5.23 9.47
C ALA A 307 -6.27 -4.20 10.59
N LEU A 308 -7.47 -3.69 10.85
CA LEU A 308 -7.72 -2.73 11.94
C LEU A 308 -7.38 -3.28 13.34
N LYS A 309 -7.32 -4.61 13.48
CA LYS A 309 -6.87 -5.29 14.70
C LYS A 309 -5.34 -5.28 14.85
N LEU A 310 -4.62 -4.96 13.77
CA LEU A 310 -3.17 -5.06 13.66
C LEU A 310 -2.48 -3.71 13.61
N ILE A 311 -3.16 -2.68 13.07
CA ILE A 311 -2.64 -1.34 12.80
C ILE A 311 -3.61 -0.25 13.23
N SER A 312 -3.10 0.95 13.48
CA SER A 312 -3.91 2.10 13.94
C SER A 312 -4.54 2.89 12.79
N PHE A 313 -4.93 2.22 11.69
CA PHE A 313 -5.38 2.90 10.47
C PHE A 313 -6.51 3.91 10.72
N THR A 314 -7.50 3.56 11.53
CA THR A 314 -8.61 4.47 11.86
C THR A 314 -8.12 5.76 12.50
N ASN A 315 -7.20 5.69 13.46
CA ASN A 315 -6.71 6.87 14.17
C ASN A 315 -5.80 7.73 13.28
N ASP A 316 -5.02 7.08 12.42
CA ASP A 316 -3.98 7.76 11.64
C ASP A 316 -4.53 8.33 10.32
N TYR A 317 -5.58 7.71 9.74
CA TYR A 317 -6.03 8.01 8.38
C TYR A 317 -7.53 8.17 8.21
N ASN A 318 -8.38 7.70 9.12
CA ASN A 318 -9.82 7.63 8.86
C ASN A 318 -10.65 8.27 9.95
N GLN A 319 -10.47 9.60 10.12
CA GLN A 319 -11.16 10.40 11.10
C GLN A 319 -11.98 11.52 10.45
N GLU A 320 -13.30 11.40 10.48
CA GLU A 320 -14.28 12.43 10.14
C GLU A 320 -15.04 12.76 11.42
N ILE A 321 -14.56 13.75 12.16
CA ILE A 321 -15.04 14.03 13.53
C ILE A 321 -15.98 15.22 13.55
N ILE A 322 -17.20 15.02 14.04
CA ILE A 322 -18.14 16.08 14.38
C ILE A 322 -18.29 16.17 15.89
N SER A 323 -17.88 17.29 16.48
CA SER A 323 -18.08 17.59 17.91
C SER A 323 -19.11 18.69 18.08
N VAL A 324 -20.12 18.44 18.94
CA VAL A 324 -21.15 19.44 19.28
C VAL A 324 -21.17 19.64 20.79
N LYS A 325 -20.64 20.78 21.24
CA LYS A 325 -20.60 21.17 22.64
C LYS A 325 -21.88 21.89 23.06
N GLY A 326 -22.24 21.80 24.35
CA GLY A 326 -23.32 22.54 24.92
C GLY A 326 -24.70 21.88 24.81
N LEU A 327 -24.78 20.66 24.29
CA LEU A 327 -25.96 19.82 24.41
C LEU A 327 -26.17 19.42 25.89
N LYS A 328 -27.38 19.06 26.28
CA LYS A 328 -27.71 18.53 27.63
C LYS A 328 -27.03 17.16 27.81
N ASP A 329 -26.61 16.86 29.02
CA ASP A 329 -25.88 15.61 29.33
C ASP A 329 -26.81 14.38 29.47
N THR A 330 -28.06 14.50 29.21
CA THR A 330 -29.09 13.44 29.25
C THR A 330 -30.00 13.57 28.06
N PRO A 331 -30.73 12.62 27.74
CA PRO A 331 -30.53 11.32 27.18
C PRO A 331 -29.95 11.34 25.76
N ALA A 332 -30.33 10.47 24.86
CA ALA A 332 -29.80 10.41 23.50
C ALA A 332 -30.28 11.55 22.60
N TYR A 333 -29.35 12.10 21.80
CA TYR A 333 -29.67 12.91 20.64
C TYR A 333 -29.57 12.05 19.37
N ARG A 334 -30.55 12.17 18.49
CA ARG A 334 -30.56 11.54 17.19
C ARG A 334 -29.86 12.43 16.17
N LEU A 335 -28.89 11.87 15.45
CA LEU A 335 -28.30 12.49 14.27
C LEU A 335 -29.03 12.01 13.02
N GLU A 336 -29.53 12.95 12.24
CA GLU A 336 -30.00 12.73 10.87
C GLU A 336 -29.10 13.46 9.89
N ILE A 337 -28.85 12.84 8.73
CA ILE A 337 -28.16 13.46 7.60
C ILE A 337 -29.08 13.30 6.39
N ASP A 338 -29.44 14.42 5.75
CA ASP A 338 -30.38 14.49 4.63
C ASP A 338 -31.71 13.76 4.95
N ASN A 339 -32.26 14.00 6.14
CA ASN A 339 -33.49 13.38 6.67
C ASN A 339 -33.40 11.85 6.88
N LYS A 340 -32.21 11.28 6.94
CA LYS A 340 -31.99 9.85 7.25
C LYS A 340 -31.30 9.70 8.58
N ALA A 341 -31.88 8.87 9.46
CA ALA A 341 -31.28 8.60 10.77
C ALA A 341 -29.94 7.86 10.61
N VAL A 342 -28.91 8.37 11.27
CA VAL A 342 -27.54 7.82 11.24
C VAL A 342 -27.22 7.09 12.55
N GLY A 343 -27.68 7.62 13.67
CA GLY A 343 -27.44 7.03 14.99
C GLY A 343 -27.90 7.93 16.13
N GLN A 344 -27.64 7.47 17.37
CA GLN A 344 -28.00 8.18 18.59
C GLN A 344 -26.82 8.18 19.56
N TRP A 345 -26.54 9.32 20.17
CA TRP A 345 -25.44 9.51 21.14
C TRP A 345 -25.85 10.47 22.23
N SER A 346 -25.20 10.39 23.39
CA SER A 346 -25.38 11.36 24.47
C SER A 346 -24.80 12.72 24.10
N GLY A 347 -25.25 13.78 24.80
CA GLY A 347 -24.64 15.11 24.65
C GLY A 347 -23.14 15.10 25.01
N THR A 348 -22.74 14.25 25.96
CA THR A 348 -21.32 14.05 26.31
C THR A 348 -20.54 13.41 25.16
N ASP A 349 -21.11 12.43 24.45
CA ASP A 349 -20.43 11.78 23.33
C ASP A 349 -20.30 12.76 22.14
N PHE A 350 -21.34 13.54 21.85
CA PHE A 350 -21.23 14.62 20.86
C PHE A 350 -20.15 15.63 21.23
N ALA A 351 -20.03 15.99 22.51
CA ALA A 351 -18.99 16.93 22.95
C ALA A 351 -17.57 16.36 22.80
N LYS A 352 -17.39 15.04 22.99
CA LYS A 352 -16.11 14.34 22.71
C LYS A 352 -15.82 14.26 21.22
N GLY A 353 -16.87 14.15 20.39
CA GLY A 353 -16.78 14.01 18.94
C GLY A 353 -17.15 12.61 18.44
N ILE A 354 -18.01 12.56 17.45
CA ILE A 354 -18.44 11.33 16.76
C ILE A 354 -17.60 11.17 15.49
N ASN A 355 -16.98 10.02 15.32
CA ASN A 355 -16.25 9.68 14.08
C ASN A 355 -17.22 9.11 13.04
N LEU A 356 -17.63 9.92 12.09
CA LEU A 356 -18.54 9.55 11.01
C LEU A 356 -17.91 8.56 10.00
N ALA A 357 -16.58 8.56 9.86
CA ALA A 357 -15.86 7.66 8.96
C ALA A 357 -16.04 6.18 9.29
N LEU A 358 -16.58 5.84 10.47
CA LEU A 358 -16.88 4.47 10.88
C LEU A 358 -18.36 4.10 10.72
N ILE A 359 -19.19 5.04 10.28
CA ILE A 359 -20.65 4.85 10.21
C ILE A 359 -21.03 4.63 8.76
N THR A 360 -21.25 3.37 8.42
CA THR A 360 -21.49 2.94 7.03
C THR A 360 -22.78 3.49 6.42
N SER A 361 -23.74 3.94 7.23
CA SER A 361 -25.01 4.52 6.75
C SER A 361 -24.91 6.00 6.35
N THR A 362 -23.80 6.70 6.61
CA THR A 362 -23.64 8.10 6.20
C THR A 362 -23.53 8.23 4.68
N PRO A 363 -24.05 9.31 4.08
CA PRO A 363 -23.96 9.50 2.64
C PRO A 363 -22.52 9.62 2.16
N GLN A 364 -21.62 10.21 2.95
CA GLN A 364 -20.19 10.30 2.65
C GLN A 364 -19.53 8.91 2.58
N TYR A 365 -19.86 8.01 3.52
CA TYR A 365 -19.35 6.63 3.49
C TYR A 365 -19.90 5.86 2.29
N GLN A 366 -21.19 6.02 1.97
CA GLN A 366 -21.79 5.38 0.80
C GLN A 366 -21.19 5.88 -0.52
N GLN A 367 -20.87 7.17 -0.60
CA GLN A 367 -20.14 7.74 -1.73
C GLN A 367 -18.73 7.14 -1.85
N ALA A 368 -17.99 7.05 -0.75
CA ALA A 368 -16.66 6.43 -0.70
C ALA A 368 -16.72 4.94 -1.06
N LEU A 369 -17.75 4.24 -0.61
CA LEU A 369 -17.98 2.83 -0.94
C LEU A 369 -18.19 2.64 -2.46
N ALA A 370 -18.92 3.52 -3.11
CA ALA A 370 -19.08 3.49 -4.56
C ALA A 370 -17.73 3.69 -5.28
N VAL A 371 -16.87 4.60 -4.80
CA VAL A 371 -15.48 4.77 -5.31
C VAL A 371 -14.69 3.48 -5.16
N MET A 372 -14.77 2.82 -4.00
CA MET A 372 -14.09 1.54 -3.78
C MET A 372 -14.58 0.46 -4.74
N GLN A 373 -15.89 0.32 -4.95
CA GLN A 373 -16.42 -0.70 -5.86
C GLN A 373 -15.99 -0.47 -7.31
N LEU A 374 -16.00 0.77 -7.80
CA LEU A 374 -15.47 1.10 -9.13
C LEU A 374 -13.97 0.75 -9.25
N ASN A 375 -13.19 0.99 -8.19
CA ASN A 375 -11.77 0.63 -8.19
C ASN A 375 -11.56 -0.90 -8.16
N GLU A 376 -12.39 -1.66 -7.47
CA GLU A 376 -12.33 -3.13 -7.48
C GLU A 376 -12.70 -3.72 -8.85
N GLU A 377 -13.69 -3.18 -9.54
CA GLU A 377 -14.00 -3.56 -10.93
C GLU A 377 -12.81 -3.26 -11.86
N ARG A 378 -12.20 -2.09 -11.75
CA ARG A 378 -10.99 -1.73 -12.49
C ARG A 378 -9.84 -2.71 -12.19
N TRP A 379 -9.64 -3.05 -10.91
CA TRP A 379 -8.61 -4.00 -10.48
C TRP A 379 -8.87 -5.41 -11.05
N ALA A 380 -10.11 -5.86 -11.07
CA ALA A 380 -10.48 -7.16 -11.63
C ALA A 380 -10.14 -7.26 -13.14
N ILE A 381 -10.31 -6.16 -13.89
CA ILE A 381 -9.90 -6.09 -15.30
C ILE A 381 -8.37 -6.11 -15.42
N GLU A 382 -7.64 -5.35 -14.59
CA GLU A 382 -6.19 -5.33 -14.56
C GLU A 382 -5.62 -6.73 -14.27
N ARG A 383 -6.26 -7.51 -13.37
CA ARG A 383 -5.89 -8.91 -13.09
C ARG A 383 -5.93 -9.78 -14.34
N ARG A 384 -6.93 -9.63 -15.22
CA ARG A 384 -6.99 -10.38 -16.49
C ARG A 384 -5.80 -10.05 -17.40
N LEU A 385 -5.37 -8.79 -17.42
CA LEU A 385 -4.15 -8.38 -18.14
C LEU A 385 -2.90 -8.97 -17.49
N ARG A 386 -2.81 -9.01 -16.17
CA ARG A 386 -1.68 -9.64 -15.46
C ARG A 386 -1.59 -11.15 -15.76
N GLU A 387 -2.70 -11.86 -15.78
CA GLU A 387 -2.75 -13.28 -16.16
C GLU A 387 -2.21 -13.50 -17.58
N TYR A 388 -2.59 -12.66 -18.54
CA TYR A 388 -2.04 -12.70 -19.89
C TYR A 388 -0.52 -12.49 -19.89
N TYR A 389 -0.03 -11.43 -19.24
CA TYR A 389 1.40 -11.14 -19.19
C TYR A 389 2.20 -12.19 -18.42
N TRP A 390 1.61 -12.79 -17.37
CA TRP A 390 2.23 -13.91 -16.68
C TRP A 390 2.48 -15.08 -17.64
N LEU A 391 1.52 -15.48 -18.46
CA LEU A 391 1.73 -16.53 -19.48
C LEU A 391 2.79 -16.12 -20.50
N GLN A 392 2.80 -14.86 -20.94
CA GLN A 392 3.78 -14.37 -21.90
C GLN A 392 5.21 -14.45 -21.35
N TYR A 393 5.45 -13.93 -20.16
CA TYR A 393 6.80 -13.84 -19.62
C TYR A 393 7.28 -15.14 -18.94
N SER A 394 6.40 -15.80 -18.20
CA SER A 394 6.79 -16.99 -17.42
C SER A 394 6.76 -18.29 -18.23
N ILE A 395 5.86 -18.41 -19.21
CA ILE A 395 5.64 -19.66 -19.95
C ILE A 395 6.08 -19.58 -21.41
N LEU A 396 5.73 -18.51 -22.13
CA LEU A 396 5.97 -18.39 -23.57
C LEU A 396 7.36 -17.84 -23.89
N LYS A 397 7.84 -16.82 -23.16
CA LYS A 397 9.17 -16.25 -23.39
C LYS A 397 10.31 -17.28 -23.35
N PRO A 398 10.39 -18.20 -22.36
CA PRO A 398 11.44 -19.22 -22.36
C PRO A 398 11.41 -20.18 -23.56
N LYS A 399 10.29 -20.21 -24.29
CA LYS A 399 10.10 -21.03 -25.49
C LYS A 399 10.28 -20.25 -26.79
N GLY A 400 10.70 -18.99 -26.73
CA GLY A 400 10.81 -18.09 -27.89
C GLY A 400 9.47 -17.68 -28.50
N LEU A 401 8.38 -17.77 -27.73
CA LEU A 401 7.01 -17.49 -28.19
C LEU A 401 6.42 -16.22 -27.57
N LEU A 402 7.27 -15.34 -27.05
CA LEU A 402 6.80 -14.08 -26.45
C LEU A 402 5.94 -13.30 -27.45
N PHE A 403 4.71 -12.96 -27.03
CA PHE A 403 3.69 -12.27 -27.83
C PHE A 403 3.32 -12.93 -29.16
N ASN A 404 3.64 -14.22 -29.31
CA ASN A 404 3.17 -15.01 -30.42
C ASN A 404 1.79 -15.61 -30.10
N ASP A 405 0.74 -14.82 -30.32
CA ASP A 405 -0.63 -15.11 -29.91
C ASP A 405 -1.41 -15.94 -30.96
N THR A 406 -0.74 -16.89 -31.65
CA THR A 406 -1.32 -17.74 -32.68
C THR A 406 -2.12 -18.92 -32.10
N GLU A 407 -2.86 -19.61 -32.97
CA GLU A 407 -3.59 -20.83 -32.61
C GLU A 407 -2.63 -21.95 -32.14
N SER A 408 -1.49 -22.11 -32.81
CA SER A 408 -0.48 -23.09 -32.40
C SER A 408 0.13 -22.83 -31.01
N THR A 409 0.22 -21.55 -30.63
CA THR A 409 0.62 -21.16 -29.26
C THR A 409 -0.46 -21.56 -28.26
N MET A 410 -1.74 -21.35 -28.60
CA MET A 410 -2.86 -21.79 -27.77
C MET A 410 -2.88 -23.29 -27.58
N ASP A 411 -2.67 -24.09 -28.64
CA ASP A 411 -2.57 -25.55 -28.55
C ASP A 411 -1.40 -26.00 -27.66
N SER A 412 -0.28 -25.28 -27.72
CA SER A 412 0.87 -25.52 -26.87
C SER A 412 0.57 -25.25 -25.39
N LEU A 413 -0.13 -24.15 -25.10
CA LEU A 413 -0.55 -23.83 -23.74
C LEU A 413 -1.58 -24.83 -23.20
N GLN A 414 -2.52 -25.31 -24.02
CA GLN A 414 -3.49 -26.33 -23.60
C GLN A 414 -2.81 -27.66 -23.26
N LYS A 415 -1.77 -28.06 -24.00
CA LYS A 415 -0.94 -29.23 -23.66
C LYS A 415 -0.19 -29.03 -22.35
N TYR A 416 0.31 -27.82 -22.10
CA TYR A 416 1.04 -27.49 -20.88
C TYR A 416 0.10 -27.45 -19.66
N ALA A 417 -1.12 -26.91 -19.82
CA ALA A 417 -2.16 -26.86 -18.80
C ALA A 417 -2.52 -28.22 -18.19
N LYS A 418 -2.34 -29.31 -18.94
CA LYS A 418 -2.53 -30.69 -18.40
C LYS A 418 -1.55 -31.06 -17.29
N LYS A 419 -0.43 -30.31 -17.18
CA LYS A 419 0.67 -30.58 -16.23
C LYS A 419 0.87 -29.47 -15.20
N ASP A 420 0.26 -28.30 -15.43
CA ASP A 420 0.44 -27.10 -14.61
C ASP A 420 -0.92 -26.49 -14.30
N PHE A 421 -1.28 -26.51 -13.02
CA PHE A 421 -2.54 -25.99 -12.53
C PHE A 421 -2.70 -24.49 -12.79
N PHE A 422 -1.63 -23.70 -12.60
CA PHE A 422 -1.68 -22.25 -12.78
C PHE A 422 -1.92 -21.90 -14.25
N VAL A 423 -1.28 -22.61 -15.17
CA VAL A 423 -1.57 -22.45 -16.61
C VAL A 423 -3.01 -22.84 -16.91
N ALA A 424 -3.50 -23.96 -16.35
CA ALA A 424 -4.86 -24.42 -16.59
C ALA A 424 -5.91 -23.39 -16.20
N VAL A 425 -5.78 -22.76 -15.03
CA VAL A 425 -6.74 -21.73 -14.55
C VAL A 425 -6.65 -20.40 -15.31
N THR A 426 -5.53 -20.14 -16.00
CA THR A 426 -5.30 -18.91 -16.78
C THR A 426 -5.73 -19.04 -18.26
N ILE A 427 -5.90 -20.26 -18.78
CA ILE A 427 -6.33 -20.50 -20.16
C ILE A 427 -7.59 -19.73 -20.57
N PRO A 428 -8.68 -19.70 -19.77
CA PRO A 428 -9.91 -18.98 -20.15
C PRO A 428 -9.66 -17.47 -20.38
N THR A 429 -8.77 -16.87 -19.62
CA THR A 429 -8.37 -15.47 -19.82
C THR A 429 -7.51 -15.33 -21.08
N TYR A 430 -6.53 -16.22 -21.30
CA TYR A 430 -5.67 -16.16 -22.48
C TYR A 430 -6.45 -16.34 -23.79
N GLN A 431 -7.45 -17.21 -23.82
CA GLN A 431 -8.33 -17.38 -25.00
C GLN A 431 -8.91 -16.06 -25.52
N LYS A 432 -9.23 -15.13 -24.62
CA LYS A 432 -9.73 -13.79 -24.95
C LYS A 432 -8.57 -12.80 -25.14
N ALA A 433 -7.62 -12.81 -24.21
CA ALA A 433 -6.53 -11.85 -24.16
C ALA A 433 -5.53 -11.99 -25.31
N ARG A 434 -5.42 -13.14 -25.97
CA ARG A 434 -4.56 -13.31 -27.15
C ARG A 434 -4.93 -12.36 -28.29
N PHE A 435 -6.18 -11.92 -28.37
CA PHE A 435 -6.63 -10.90 -29.33
C PHE A 435 -6.31 -9.50 -28.82
N LYS A 436 -5.43 -8.78 -29.50
CA LYS A 436 -5.04 -7.41 -29.12
C LYS A 436 -6.26 -6.49 -28.93
N ILE A 437 -7.26 -6.62 -29.80
CA ILE A 437 -8.48 -5.80 -29.71
C ILE A 437 -9.23 -5.99 -28.38
N VAL A 438 -9.20 -7.19 -27.80
CA VAL A 438 -9.82 -7.48 -26.50
C VAL A 438 -9.02 -6.81 -25.39
N ARG A 439 -7.69 -6.91 -25.41
CA ARG A 439 -6.83 -6.23 -24.43
C ARG A 439 -6.99 -4.70 -24.49
N ASP A 440 -7.11 -4.16 -25.69
CA ASP A 440 -7.35 -2.72 -25.89
C ASP A 440 -8.73 -2.28 -25.38
N ALA A 441 -9.77 -3.14 -25.55
CA ALA A 441 -11.09 -2.88 -24.98
C ALA A 441 -11.04 -2.89 -23.43
N TRP A 442 -10.38 -3.85 -22.81
CA TRP A 442 -10.19 -3.89 -21.35
C TRP A 442 -9.46 -2.66 -20.81
N LYS A 443 -8.43 -2.17 -21.52
CA LYS A 443 -7.74 -0.93 -21.13
C LYS A 443 -8.67 0.27 -21.17
N LYS A 444 -9.47 0.41 -22.23
CA LYS A 444 -10.49 1.48 -22.34
C LYS A 444 -11.54 1.41 -21.24
N GLU A 445 -11.95 0.19 -20.85
CA GLU A 445 -12.88 0.00 -19.74
C GLU A 445 -12.27 0.44 -18.42
N MET A 446 -10.98 0.11 -18.16
CA MET A 446 -10.25 0.60 -16.99
C MET A 446 -10.14 2.13 -16.96
N ASP A 447 -9.88 2.76 -18.12
CA ASP A 447 -9.82 4.23 -18.24
C ASP A 447 -11.19 4.84 -17.94
N LEU A 448 -12.29 4.27 -18.47
CA LEU A 448 -13.65 4.69 -18.18
C LEU A 448 -13.98 4.59 -16.69
N LEU A 449 -13.68 3.46 -16.05
CA LEU A 449 -13.88 3.28 -14.61
C LEU A 449 -13.08 4.29 -13.80
N THR A 450 -11.85 4.59 -14.21
CA THR A 450 -11.02 5.63 -13.58
C THR A 450 -11.66 7.00 -13.72
N ASP A 451 -12.20 7.35 -14.89
CA ASP A 451 -12.90 8.61 -15.09
C ASP A 451 -14.16 8.72 -14.23
N GLU A 452 -14.94 7.65 -14.09
CA GLU A 452 -16.12 7.62 -13.22
C GLU A 452 -15.74 7.73 -11.74
N ILE A 453 -14.64 7.10 -11.30
CA ILE A 453 -14.11 7.27 -9.93
C ILE A 453 -13.87 8.75 -9.62
N TYR A 454 -13.17 9.48 -10.52
CA TYR A 454 -12.85 10.90 -10.29
C TYR A 454 -14.01 11.85 -10.47
N LYS A 455 -15.15 11.39 -11.00
CA LYS A 455 -16.44 12.11 -10.95
C LYS A 455 -17.17 11.86 -9.62
N VAL A 456 -17.23 10.58 -9.20
CA VAL A 456 -17.98 10.17 -8.02
C VAL A 456 -17.27 10.56 -6.73
N ASN A 457 -15.94 10.67 -6.72
CA ASN A 457 -15.16 10.97 -5.51
C ASN A 457 -15.23 12.43 -5.05
N GLN A 458 -15.93 13.31 -5.76
CA GLN A 458 -16.07 14.72 -5.36
C GLN A 458 -17.07 14.83 -4.20
N PRO A 459 -16.65 15.26 -2.98
CA PRO A 459 -17.55 15.37 -1.84
C PRO A 459 -18.71 16.34 -2.10
N THR A 460 -19.86 16.04 -1.52
CA THR A 460 -21.08 16.86 -1.64
C THR A 460 -21.53 17.43 -0.31
N MET A 461 -22.28 18.55 -0.36
CA MET A 461 -22.85 19.19 0.82
C MET A 461 -24.02 18.34 1.35
N HIS A 462 -24.09 18.16 2.67
CA HIS A 462 -25.14 17.44 3.37
C HIS A 462 -25.75 18.26 4.49
N HIS A 463 -27.05 18.11 4.71
CA HIS A 463 -27.75 18.75 5.83
C HIS A 463 -27.75 17.84 7.06
N PHE A 464 -27.25 18.35 8.17
CA PHE A 464 -27.15 17.67 9.46
C PHE A 464 -28.20 18.23 10.42
N GLU A 465 -28.93 17.34 11.06
CA GLU A 465 -29.87 17.68 12.14
C GLU A 465 -29.62 16.77 13.36
N ILE A 466 -29.44 17.39 14.52
CA ILE A 466 -29.22 16.72 15.81
C ILE A 466 -30.36 17.14 16.73
N THR A 467 -31.25 16.18 17.03
CA THR A 467 -32.47 16.44 17.84
C THR A 467 -32.47 15.57 19.10
N LEU A 468 -32.93 16.16 20.21
CA LEU A 468 -33.13 15.41 21.44
C LEU A 468 -34.19 14.33 21.22
N CYS A 469 -33.89 13.08 21.62
CA CYS A 469 -34.87 12.00 21.64
C CYS A 469 -35.83 12.16 22.82
N ASN A 470 -37.12 12.09 22.56
CA ASN A 470 -38.17 12.14 23.60
C ASN A 470 -38.22 10.82 24.39
#